data_8a21d554e0465db1b2fe01e366d4894c
#
_entry.id   8a21d554e0465db1b2fe01e366d4894c
#
_cell.length_a   1.000
_cell.length_b   1.000
_cell.length_c   1.000
_cell.angle_alpha   90.00
_cell.angle_beta   90.00
_cell.angle_gamma   90.00
#
_symmetry.space_group_name_H-M   'P 1'
#
loop_
_entity.id
_entity.type
_entity.pdbx_description
1 polymer ?
#
loop_
_entity_poly.entity_id
_entity_poly.type
_entity_poly.pdbx_seq_one_letter_code
_entity_poly.pdbx_strand_id
1 'polypeptide(L)'
;MKKYWFVFCKTDIMLEKVGKGYTIPLSEEAPVTLHPWTHVLNVTPMEDGTEVKAVMIDQPITDNPLYEMCGLRPSFYHLSKELYLKAGKCHELLYWDNNTKFCGVCGAPMKMHTDISKRCTNCGKEVWPQLATAVIVLVHRGNEVLLVHARNFKTDFYGLVAGFVETGETLEEAVHREVEEETGIKIKNIRYFGSQPWPYPCGLMIGFNADYDGGDIHLQQSELSKGAWFTKDNLPTIPEPLSIARMILDDWINKTSI
;
A
#
# COMPACT_ATOMS: atom_id res chain seq x y z
N MET A 1 29.91 -7.45 -6.61
CA MET A 1 28.96 -8.29 -5.83
C MET A 1 27.56 -8.17 -6.44
N LYS A 2 26.81 -9.26 -6.45
CA LYS A 2 25.42 -9.24 -6.94
C LYS A 2 24.54 -8.41 -6.01
N LYS A 3 23.54 -7.72 -6.61
CA LYS A 3 22.56 -6.90 -5.93
C LYS A 3 21.18 -7.12 -6.54
N TYR A 4 20.12 -6.96 -5.77
CA TYR A 4 18.75 -6.99 -6.27
C TYR A 4 18.45 -5.72 -7.06
N TRP A 5 17.82 -5.89 -8.24
CA TRP A 5 17.38 -4.80 -9.11
C TRP A 5 15.87 -4.76 -9.20
N PHE A 6 15.25 -3.85 -8.49
CA PHE A 6 13.83 -3.58 -8.56
C PHE A 6 13.58 -2.57 -9.68
N VAL A 7 13.22 -3.07 -10.85
CA VAL A 7 13.00 -2.26 -12.06
C VAL A 7 11.51 -2.07 -12.25
N PHE A 8 11.08 -0.83 -12.33
CA PHE A 8 9.68 -0.46 -12.52
C PHE A 8 9.46 0.29 -13.82
N CYS A 9 8.29 0.08 -14.44
CA CYS A 9 7.70 0.96 -15.42
C CYS A 9 6.32 1.37 -14.93
N LYS A 10 6.17 2.61 -14.51
CA LYS A 10 4.98 3.09 -13.78
C LYS A 10 4.73 2.25 -12.53
N THR A 11 3.62 1.48 -12.50
CA THR A 11 3.24 0.60 -11.41
C THR A 11 3.63 -0.87 -11.62
N ASP A 12 4.18 -1.19 -12.78
CA ASP A 12 4.56 -2.57 -13.11
C ASP A 12 6.02 -2.81 -12.75
N ILE A 13 6.27 -3.93 -12.09
CA ILE A 13 7.60 -4.39 -11.70
C ILE A 13 8.09 -5.47 -12.67
N MET A 14 9.36 -5.43 -12.99
CA MET A 14 10.02 -6.48 -13.77
C MET A 14 10.36 -7.69 -12.90
N LEU A 15 9.87 -8.84 -13.31
CA LEU A 15 10.16 -10.13 -12.69
C LEU A 15 11.09 -10.95 -13.58
N GLU A 16 12.03 -11.66 -12.99
CA GLU A 16 12.87 -12.65 -13.66
C GLU A 16 12.20 -14.02 -13.59
N LYS A 17 12.09 -14.69 -14.75
CA LYS A 17 11.55 -16.04 -14.88
C LYS A 17 12.58 -17.07 -14.42
N VAL A 18 12.27 -17.86 -13.41
CA VAL A 18 13.15 -18.90 -12.85
C VAL A 18 12.39 -20.22 -12.75
N GLY A 19 12.72 -21.17 -13.60
CA GLY A 19 11.99 -22.45 -13.68
C GLY A 19 10.50 -22.25 -13.98
N LYS A 20 9.62 -22.56 -13.03
CA LYS A 20 8.16 -22.36 -13.14
C LYS A 20 7.66 -21.15 -12.33
N GLY A 21 8.57 -20.37 -11.76
CA GLY A 21 8.23 -19.23 -10.91
C GLY A 21 8.93 -17.93 -11.32
N TYR A 22 8.89 -16.98 -10.41
CA TYR A 22 9.45 -15.64 -10.62
C TYR A 22 10.27 -15.20 -9.41
N THR A 23 11.21 -14.30 -9.67
CA THR A 23 11.99 -13.62 -8.65
C THR A 23 12.31 -12.18 -9.08
N ILE A 24 12.99 -11.43 -8.25
CA ILE A 24 13.60 -10.15 -8.61
C ILE A 24 15.01 -10.41 -9.15
N PRO A 25 15.44 -9.79 -10.25
CA PRO A 25 16.79 -9.96 -10.80
C PRO A 25 17.89 -9.72 -9.78
N LEU A 26 18.83 -10.66 -9.71
CA LEU A 26 19.99 -10.62 -8.82
C LEU A 26 21.28 -10.68 -9.64
N SER A 27 21.89 -9.53 -9.94
CA SER A 27 23.04 -9.41 -10.81
C SER A 27 24.04 -8.34 -10.37
N GLU A 28 25.26 -8.36 -10.89
CA GLU A 28 26.27 -7.33 -10.59
C GLU A 28 25.94 -6.00 -11.26
N GLU A 29 25.43 -6.07 -12.51
CA GLU A 29 25.03 -4.90 -13.28
C GLU A 29 23.52 -4.87 -13.46
N ALA A 30 23.00 -3.70 -13.86
CA ALA A 30 21.58 -3.53 -14.12
C ALA A 30 21.13 -4.48 -15.26
N PRO A 31 20.02 -5.22 -15.08
CA PRO A 31 19.50 -6.14 -16.09
C PRO A 31 18.80 -5.42 -17.27
N VAL A 32 18.85 -4.10 -17.26
CA VAL A 32 18.27 -3.20 -18.28
C VAL A 32 19.26 -2.13 -18.66
N THR A 33 19.13 -1.57 -19.86
CA THR A 33 19.91 -0.41 -20.28
C THR A 33 19.50 0.81 -19.47
N LEU A 34 20.45 1.42 -18.78
CA LEU A 34 20.29 2.67 -18.06
C LEU A 34 20.76 3.83 -18.91
N HIS A 35 19.92 4.85 -19.06
CA HIS A 35 20.32 6.11 -19.69
C HIS A 35 21.12 6.98 -18.72
N PRO A 36 21.95 7.94 -19.19
CA PRO A 36 22.73 8.83 -18.33
C PRO A 36 21.89 9.66 -17.35
N TRP A 37 20.61 9.88 -17.67
CA TRP A 37 19.65 10.61 -16.81
C TRP A 37 18.80 9.70 -15.93
N THR A 38 18.93 8.37 -16.05
CA THR A 38 18.18 7.43 -15.22
C THR A 38 18.72 7.46 -13.80
N HIS A 39 17.86 7.84 -12.86
CA HIS A 39 18.23 7.86 -11.44
C HIS A 39 18.09 6.46 -10.85
N VAL A 40 19.17 5.93 -10.29
CA VAL A 40 19.18 4.65 -9.56
C VAL A 40 19.24 4.95 -8.08
N LEU A 41 18.20 4.53 -7.36
CA LEU A 41 18.13 4.69 -5.90
C LEU A 41 18.85 3.54 -5.19
N ASN A 42 19.59 3.88 -4.16
CA ASN A 42 20.04 2.93 -3.15
C ASN A 42 18.92 2.76 -2.13
N VAL A 43 18.49 1.52 -1.94
CA VAL A 43 17.45 1.20 -0.95
C VAL A 43 18.10 0.38 0.16
N THR A 44 17.55 0.45 1.37
CA THR A 44 18.01 -0.37 2.50
C THR A 44 18.23 -1.81 2.05
N PRO A 45 19.38 -2.43 2.31
CA PRO A 45 19.68 -3.81 1.93
C PRO A 45 18.62 -4.83 2.40
N MET A 46 18.67 -6.03 1.87
CA MET A 46 17.91 -7.17 2.39
C MET A 46 18.45 -7.56 3.79
N GLU A 47 17.73 -8.41 4.51
CA GLU A 47 18.15 -8.85 5.86
C GLU A 47 19.49 -9.61 5.86
N ASP A 48 19.82 -10.29 4.77
CA ASP A 48 21.11 -10.98 4.57
C ASP A 48 22.27 -10.04 4.18
N GLY A 49 22.00 -8.73 4.08
CA GLY A 49 22.97 -7.71 3.67
C GLY A 49 23.10 -7.51 2.15
N THR A 50 22.34 -8.24 1.32
CA THR A 50 22.36 -8.07 -0.14
C THR A 50 21.88 -6.66 -0.50
N GLU A 51 22.69 -5.93 -1.28
CA GLU A 51 22.35 -4.58 -1.75
C GLU A 51 21.08 -4.57 -2.61
N VAL A 52 20.33 -3.48 -2.49
CA VAL A 52 19.09 -3.25 -3.23
C VAL A 52 19.20 -1.95 -4.03
N LYS A 53 18.93 -2.05 -5.33
CA LYS A 53 18.81 -0.93 -6.25
C LYS A 53 17.39 -0.84 -6.79
N ALA A 54 16.86 0.37 -6.89
CA ALA A 54 15.55 0.62 -7.49
C ALA A 54 15.69 1.61 -8.63
N VAL A 55 14.99 1.35 -9.73
CA VAL A 55 15.04 2.18 -10.94
C VAL A 55 13.68 2.21 -11.64
N MET A 56 13.33 3.39 -12.18
CA MET A 56 12.18 3.56 -13.05
C MET A 56 12.65 3.66 -14.49
N ILE A 57 12.07 2.84 -15.37
CA ILE A 57 12.29 2.88 -16.82
C ILE A 57 11.07 3.49 -17.52
N ASP A 58 11.33 4.11 -18.68
CA ASP A 58 10.29 4.85 -19.42
C ASP A 58 9.35 3.93 -20.21
N GLN A 59 9.86 2.77 -20.68
CA GLN A 59 9.10 1.81 -21.49
C GLN A 59 9.10 0.44 -20.85
N PRO A 60 7.96 -0.27 -20.88
CA PRO A 60 7.89 -1.64 -20.36
C PRO A 60 8.75 -2.59 -21.21
N ILE A 61 9.27 -3.62 -20.55
CA ILE A 61 9.96 -4.71 -21.25
C ILE A 61 8.89 -5.63 -21.86
N THR A 62 8.99 -5.86 -23.16
CA THR A 62 8.11 -6.74 -23.93
C THR A 62 8.94 -7.82 -24.62
N ASP A 63 8.32 -8.96 -24.89
CA ASP A 63 8.90 -10.07 -25.68
C ASP A 63 10.29 -10.55 -25.20
N ASN A 64 10.54 -10.48 -23.90
CA ASN A 64 11.80 -10.90 -23.30
C ASN A 64 11.68 -12.34 -22.75
N PRO A 65 12.59 -13.27 -23.12
CA PRO A 65 12.53 -14.65 -22.65
C PRO A 65 12.82 -14.78 -21.15
N LEU A 66 13.60 -13.87 -20.57
CA LEU A 66 14.04 -13.92 -19.16
C LEU A 66 13.17 -13.08 -18.24
N TYR A 67 12.57 -12.01 -18.74
CA TYR A 67 11.86 -11.02 -17.94
C TYR A 67 10.41 -10.85 -18.35
N GLU A 68 9.59 -10.48 -17.39
CA GLU A 68 8.16 -10.18 -17.57
C GLU A 68 7.76 -9.00 -16.70
N MET A 69 6.94 -8.09 -17.23
CA MET A 69 6.36 -7.00 -16.44
C MET A 69 5.07 -7.49 -15.78
N CYS A 70 4.95 -7.25 -14.49
CA CYS A 70 3.80 -7.63 -13.67
C CYS A 70 3.39 -6.42 -12.83
N GLY A 71 2.09 -6.17 -12.71
CA GLY A 71 1.61 -5.14 -11.76
C GLY A 71 2.12 -5.39 -10.35
N LEU A 72 2.52 -4.35 -9.62
CA LEU A 72 3.05 -4.50 -8.27
C LEU A 72 2.08 -5.28 -7.36
N ARG A 73 0.78 -5.00 -7.41
CA ARG A 73 -0.20 -5.70 -6.57
C ARG A 73 -0.30 -7.21 -6.88
N PRO A 74 -0.51 -7.66 -8.13
CA PRO A 74 -0.51 -9.08 -8.46
C PRO A 74 0.85 -9.77 -8.25
N SER A 75 1.98 -9.05 -8.22
CA SER A 75 3.29 -9.65 -7.95
C SER A 75 3.39 -10.31 -6.56
N PHE A 76 2.47 -10.02 -5.64
CA PHE A 76 2.31 -10.72 -4.37
C PHE A 76 2.19 -12.24 -4.54
N TYR A 77 1.51 -12.70 -5.59
CA TYR A 77 1.32 -14.14 -5.86
C TYR A 77 2.51 -14.81 -6.53
N HIS A 78 3.51 -14.03 -6.92
CA HIS A 78 4.69 -14.49 -7.66
C HIS A 78 5.98 -14.41 -6.85
N LEU A 79 6.05 -13.51 -5.88
CA LEU A 79 7.23 -13.23 -5.08
C LEU A 79 7.12 -13.80 -3.65
N SER A 80 8.27 -14.03 -3.02
CA SER A 80 8.28 -14.21 -1.57
C SER A 80 7.77 -12.95 -0.88
N LYS A 81 7.20 -13.11 0.34
CA LYS A 81 6.72 -11.98 1.15
C LYS A 81 7.80 -10.90 1.33
N GLU A 82 9.04 -11.31 1.55
CA GLU A 82 10.18 -10.40 1.74
C GLU A 82 10.45 -9.56 0.48
N LEU A 83 10.55 -10.21 -0.69
CA LEU A 83 10.77 -9.52 -1.97
C LEU A 83 9.58 -8.62 -2.33
N TYR A 84 8.35 -9.07 -2.07
CA TYR A 84 7.17 -8.24 -2.32
C TYR A 84 7.14 -6.97 -1.44
N LEU A 85 7.42 -7.09 -0.15
CA LEU A 85 7.49 -5.92 0.74
C LEU A 85 8.62 -4.97 0.35
N LYS A 86 9.76 -5.51 -0.07
CA LYS A 86 10.87 -4.71 -0.59
C LYS A 86 10.50 -4.01 -1.90
N ALA A 87 9.75 -4.69 -2.78
CA ALA A 87 9.24 -4.09 -4.01
C ALA A 87 8.31 -2.90 -3.72
N GLY A 88 7.43 -3.04 -2.73
CA GLY A 88 6.58 -1.94 -2.26
C GLY A 88 7.41 -0.74 -1.82
N LYS A 89 8.40 -0.93 -0.95
CA LYS A 89 9.31 0.13 -0.50
C LYS A 89 10.05 0.79 -1.66
N CYS A 90 10.53 0.01 -2.61
CA CYS A 90 11.22 0.53 -3.81
C CYS A 90 10.28 1.41 -4.63
N HIS A 91 9.03 0.96 -4.84
CA HIS A 91 8.03 1.72 -5.59
C HIS A 91 7.70 3.06 -4.93
N GLU A 92 7.47 3.08 -3.60
CA GLU A 92 7.20 4.31 -2.85
C GLU A 92 8.36 5.31 -2.94
N LEU A 93 9.61 4.85 -2.81
CA LEU A 93 10.78 5.70 -2.94
C LEU A 93 10.94 6.25 -4.38
N LEU A 94 10.72 5.43 -5.41
CA LEU A 94 10.72 5.87 -6.81
C LEU A 94 9.59 6.86 -7.10
N TYR A 95 8.42 6.63 -6.55
CA TYR A 95 7.29 7.58 -6.64
C TYR A 95 7.66 8.93 -6.02
N TRP A 96 8.19 8.93 -4.80
CA TRP A 96 8.66 10.14 -4.13
C TRP A 96 9.77 10.84 -4.93
N ASP A 97 10.77 10.09 -5.41
CA ASP A 97 11.88 10.63 -6.20
C ASP A 97 11.37 11.35 -7.45
N ASN A 98 10.44 10.75 -8.17
CA ASN A 98 9.83 11.33 -9.37
C ASN A 98 9.01 12.59 -9.09
N ASN A 99 8.33 12.66 -7.94
CA ASN A 99 7.46 13.78 -7.58
C ASN A 99 8.20 14.92 -6.85
N THR A 100 9.49 14.76 -6.56
CA THR A 100 10.30 15.75 -5.85
C THR A 100 11.56 16.15 -6.64
N LYS A 101 11.45 16.27 -7.96
CA LYS A 101 12.56 16.69 -8.84
C LYS A 101 12.92 18.16 -8.68
N PHE A 102 11.93 18.99 -8.33
CA PHE A 102 12.09 20.43 -8.17
C PHE A 102 11.58 20.88 -6.81
N CYS A 103 12.18 21.93 -6.28
CA CYS A 103 11.82 22.53 -5.00
C CYS A 103 10.46 23.24 -5.08
N GLY A 104 9.51 22.86 -4.22
CA GLY A 104 8.20 23.51 -4.12
C GLY A 104 8.24 24.94 -3.58
N VAL A 105 9.41 25.43 -3.09
CA VAL A 105 9.58 26.80 -2.58
C VAL A 105 10.17 27.73 -3.63
N CYS A 106 11.21 27.31 -4.35
CA CYS A 106 11.94 28.18 -5.28
C CYS A 106 12.14 27.64 -6.69
N GLY A 107 11.57 26.46 -7.01
CA GLY A 107 11.64 25.84 -8.32
C GLY A 107 13.00 25.25 -8.72
N ALA A 108 14.06 25.42 -7.92
CA ALA A 108 15.39 24.89 -8.24
C ALA A 108 15.43 23.35 -8.15
N PRO A 109 16.36 22.67 -8.85
CA PRO A 109 16.49 21.22 -8.79
C PRO A 109 16.75 20.72 -7.37
N MET A 110 16.17 19.57 -7.04
CA MET A 110 16.43 18.83 -5.81
C MET A 110 17.49 17.75 -6.06
N LYS A 111 18.38 17.52 -5.11
CA LYS A 111 19.39 16.45 -5.14
C LYS A 111 19.28 15.59 -3.90
N MET A 112 19.60 14.30 -4.03
CA MET A 112 19.72 13.40 -2.88
C MET A 112 20.73 14.00 -1.88
N HIS A 113 20.32 14.04 -0.62
CA HIS A 113 21.15 14.45 0.51
C HIS A 113 21.51 13.26 1.39
N THR A 114 20.54 12.36 1.60
CA THR A 114 20.70 11.03 2.20
C THR A 114 19.96 10.02 1.32
N ASP A 115 19.97 8.74 1.68
CA ASP A 115 19.20 7.70 0.95
C ASP A 115 17.68 7.92 0.99
N ILE A 116 17.18 8.75 1.93
CA ILE A 116 15.75 9.03 2.13
C ILE A 116 15.44 10.52 2.25
N SER A 117 16.33 11.41 1.84
CA SER A 117 16.04 12.86 1.80
C SER A 117 16.66 13.53 0.58
N LYS A 118 16.01 14.59 0.10
CA LYS A 118 16.51 15.49 -0.93
C LYS A 118 16.66 16.89 -0.37
N ARG A 119 17.69 17.60 -0.84
CA ARG A 119 17.90 19.00 -0.52
C ARG A 119 17.91 19.86 -1.78
N CYS A 120 17.26 21.02 -1.69
CA CYS A 120 17.25 22.01 -2.75
C CYS A 120 18.65 22.58 -2.98
N THR A 121 19.07 22.66 -4.24
CA THR A 121 20.40 23.18 -4.64
C THR A 121 20.54 24.69 -4.47
N ASN A 122 19.44 25.43 -4.28
CA ASN A 122 19.41 26.88 -4.14
C ASN A 122 19.05 27.33 -2.72
N CYS A 123 17.84 26.99 -2.22
CA CYS A 123 17.35 27.52 -0.93
C CYS A 123 17.59 26.59 0.26
N GLY A 124 18.17 25.40 0.05
CA GLY A 124 18.48 24.45 1.12
C GLY A 124 17.25 23.70 1.69
N LYS A 125 16.03 23.93 1.19
CA LYS A 125 14.84 23.19 1.62
C LYS A 125 15.09 21.69 1.51
N GLU A 126 14.84 20.96 2.58
CA GLU A 126 14.94 19.50 2.61
C GLU A 126 13.55 18.87 2.63
N VAL A 127 13.42 17.71 1.95
CA VAL A 127 12.17 16.95 1.87
C VAL A 127 12.45 15.46 2.04
N TRP A 128 11.50 14.77 2.67
CA TRP A 128 11.50 13.32 2.90
C TRP A 128 10.30 12.66 2.23
N PRO A 129 10.31 11.34 2.00
CA PRO A 129 9.10 10.61 1.61
C PRO A 129 7.97 10.88 2.59
N GLN A 130 6.79 11.14 2.04
CA GLN A 130 5.57 11.34 2.82
C GLN A 130 4.63 10.16 2.58
N LEU A 131 4.00 9.67 3.65
CA LEU A 131 3.02 8.61 3.58
C LEU A 131 1.61 9.18 3.67
N ALA A 132 0.74 8.78 2.76
CA ALA A 132 -0.69 9.03 2.86
C ALA A 132 -1.27 8.03 3.88
N THR A 133 -1.49 8.49 5.11
CA THR A 133 -1.99 7.66 6.20
C THR A 133 -3.49 7.49 6.07
N ALA A 134 -3.97 6.23 6.11
CA ALA A 134 -5.38 5.89 6.11
C ALA A 134 -5.69 4.91 7.24
N VAL A 135 -6.87 5.06 7.83
CA VAL A 135 -7.43 4.11 8.79
C VAL A 135 -8.33 3.10 8.08
N ILE A 136 -8.45 1.91 8.65
CA ILE A 136 -9.38 0.89 8.21
C ILE A 136 -9.91 0.16 9.44
N VAL A 137 -11.23 -0.05 9.52
CA VAL A 137 -11.86 -0.52 10.75
C VAL A 137 -12.91 -1.59 10.52
N LEU A 138 -12.84 -2.66 11.33
CA LEU A 138 -13.91 -3.66 11.45
C LEU A 138 -14.79 -3.29 12.63
N VAL A 139 -16.06 -2.99 12.35
CA VAL A 139 -17.06 -2.66 13.38
C VAL A 139 -17.84 -3.92 13.76
N HIS A 140 -17.86 -4.23 15.05
CA HIS A 140 -18.52 -5.40 15.62
C HIS A 140 -19.86 -5.05 16.24
N ARG A 141 -20.90 -5.89 15.99
CA ARG A 141 -22.21 -5.83 16.63
C ARG A 141 -22.62 -7.24 17.09
N GLY A 142 -22.26 -7.60 18.30
CA GLY A 142 -22.47 -8.98 18.77
C GLY A 142 -21.65 -9.98 17.94
N ASN A 143 -22.33 -10.90 17.25
CA ASN A 143 -21.72 -11.89 16.34
C ASN A 143 -21.65 -11.43 14.88
N GLU A 144 -22.02 -10.19 14.60
CA GLU A 144 -22.00 -9.60 13.26
C GLU A 144 -20.89 -8.57 13.12
N VAL A 145 -20.49 -8.32 11.87
CA VAL A 145 -19.58 -7.24 11.49
C VAL A 145 -20.16 -6.43 10.34
N LEU A 146 -19.85 -5.13 10.31
CA LEU A 146 -20.22 -4.24 9.23
C LEU A 146 -19.26 -4.42 8.07
N LEU A 147 -19.81 -4.80 6.89
CA LEU A 147 -19.05 -4.82 5.65
C LEU A 147 -19.71 -3.89 4.63
N VAL A 148 -18.87 -3.23 3.82
CA VAL A 148 -19.29 -2.23 2.84
C VAL A 148 -18.73 -2.54 1.46
N HIS A 149 -19.41 -2.06 0.42
CA HIS A 149 -18.94 -2.15 -0.96
C HIS A 149 -18.69 -0.74 -1.50
N ALA A 150 -17.42 -0.37 -1.67
CA ALA A 150 -17.05 0.92 -2.22
C ALA A 150 -17.34 0.99 -3.73
N ARG A 151 -17.76 2.15 -4.22
CA ARG A 151 -18.11 2.36 -5.64
C ARG A 151 -16.93 2.20 -6.59
N ASN A 152 -15.71 2.40 -6.10
CA ASN A 152 -14.48 2.24 -6.87
C ASN A 152 -13.97 0.80 -6.95
N PHE A 153 -14.62 -0.15 -6.26
CA PHE A 153 -14.27 -1.57 -6.36
C PHE A 153 -14.64 -2.11 -7.75
N LYS A 154 -13.65 -2.71 -8.41
CA LYS A 154 -13.82 -3.29 -9.75
C LYS A 154 -14.55 -4.64 -9.76
N THR A 155 -14.58 -5.32 -8.62
CA THR A 155 -15.18 -6.64 -8.41
C THR A 155 -16.16 -6.59 -7.26
N ASP A 156 -17.17 -7.47 -7.26
CA ASP A 156 -18.25 -7.49 -6.25
C ASP A 156 -17.78 -8.18 -4.96
N PHE A 157 -16.85 -7.54 -4.25
CA PHE A 157 -16.45 -7.95 -2.91
C PHE A 157 -16.77 -6.86 -1.89
N TYR A 158 -16.99 -7.26 -0.65
CA TYR A 158 -17.21 -6.34 0.46
C TYR A 158 -15.92 -6.17 1.26
N GLY A 159 -15.60 -4.92 1.58
CA GLY A 159 -14.47 -4.52 2.42
C GLY A 159 -14.91 -3.94 3.76
N LEU A 160 -13.96 -3.31 4.41
CA LEU A 160 -14.15 -2.57 5.65
C LEU A 160 -14.27 -1.08 5.34
N VAL A 161 -14.83 -0.29 6.26
CA VAL A 161 -14.78 1.17 6.20
C VAL A 161 -13.33 1.62 6.30
N ALA A 162 -12.92 2.52 5.41
CA ALA A 162 -11.54 2.99 5.35
C ALA A 162 -11.46 4.36 4.68
N GLY A 163 -10.69 5.27 5.29
CA GLY A 163 -10.45 6.58 4.73
C GLY A 163 -9.16 7.23 5.20
N PHE A 164 -8.81 8.36 4.62
CA PHE A 164 -7.59 9.09 4.94
C PHE A 164 -7.71 9.88 6.24
N VAL A 165 -6.62 9.89 6.99
CA VAL A 165 -6.47 10.78 8.15
C VAL A 165 -6.32 12.21 7.66
N GLU A 166 -7.13 13.12 8.17
CA GLU A 166 -7.09 14.54 7.84
C GLU A 166 -6.08 15.30 8.72
N THR A 167 -5.68 16.49 8.25
CA THR A 167 -4.75 17.34 9.01
C THR A 167 -5.37 17.79 10.33
N GLY A 168 -4.72 17.43 11.43
CA GLY A 168 -5.14 17.80 12.78
C GLY A 168 -5.96 16.75 13.51
N GLU A 169 -6.29 15.62 12.86
CA GLU A 169 -6.95 14.49 13.49
C GLU A 169 -5.96 13.53 14.18
N THR A 170 -6.39 12.91 15.24
CA THR A 170 -5.84 11.65 15.74
C THR A 170 -6.36 10.47 14.92
N LEU A 171 -5.71 9.31 15.01
CA LEU A 171 -6.17 8.11 14.32
C LEU A 171 -7.56 7.67 14.77
N GLU A 172 -7.84 7.80 16.08
CA GLU A 172 -9.13 7.46 16.67
C GLU A 172 -10.25 8.41 16.20
N GLU A 173 -9.96 9.70 16.08
CA GLU A 173 -10.89 10.69 15.50
C GLU A 173 -11.20 10.37 14.05
N ALA A 174 -10.20 10.05 13.24
CA ALA A 174 -10.37 9.63 11.85
C ALA A 174 -11.24 8.36 11.75
N VAL A 175 -11.03 7.36 12.62
CA VAL A 175 -11.86 6.14 12.66
C VAL A 175 -13.31 6.47 12.99
N HIS A 176 -13.57 7.35 13.96
CA HIS A 176 -14.92 7.79 14.30
C HIS A 176 -15.59 8.51 13.13
N ARG A 177 -14.91 9.49 12.56
CA ARG A 177 -15.42 10.31 11.45
C ARG A 177 -15.76 9.45 10.23
N GLU A 178 -14.83 8.62 9.76
CA GLU A 178 -15.02 7.78 8.58
C GLU A 178 -16.21 6.80 8.74
N VAL A 179 -16.34 6.16 9.91
CA VAL A 179 -17.47 5.26 10.15
C VAL A 179 -18.79 6.02 10.17
N GLU A 180 -18.86 7.18 10.83
CA GLU A 180 -20.08 7.97 10.92
C GLU A 180 -20.46 8.60 9.58
N GLU A 181 -19.49 9.17 8.84
CA GLU A 181 -19.71 9.80 7.53
C GLU A 181 -20.14 8.79 6.46
N GLU A 182 -19.41 7.68 6.35
CA GLU A 182 -19.69 6.70 5.30
C GLU A 182 -20.93 5.85 5.58
N THR A 183 -21.25 5.59 6.88
CA THR A 183 -22.27 4.58 7.23
C THR A 183 -23.37 5.04 8.20
N GLY A 184 -23.26 6.21 8.84
CA GLY A 184 -24.18 6.69 9.87
C GLY A 184 -24.07 5.95 11.21
N ILE A 185 -23.14 5.01 11.34
CA ILE A 185 -22.96 4.18 12.53
C ILE A 185 -22.06 4.90 13.54
N LYS A 186 -22.46 4.83 14.83
CA LYS A 186 -21.62 5.26 15.96
C LYS A 186 -20.88 4.08 16.55
N ILE A 187 -19.64 4.33 16.95
CA ILE A 187 -18.73 3.30 17.46
C ILE A 187 -18.11 3.70 18.80
N LYS A 188 -17.63 2.69 19.53
CA LYS A 188 -16.88 2.82 20.78
C LYS A 188 -15.78 1.76 20.87
N ASN A 189 -14.97 1.83 21.93
CA ASN A 189 -13.92 0.84 22.22
C ASN A 189 -13.01 0.56 21.02
N ILE A 190 -12.48 1.62 20.41
CA ILE A 190 -11.52 1.52 19.28
C ILE A 190 -10.25 0.85 19.79
N ARG A 191 -9.80 -0.19 19.09
CA ARG A 191 -8.61 -0.99 19.42
C ARG A 191 -7.72 -1.14 18.20
N TYR A 192 -6.44 -0.75 18.32
CA TYR A 192 -5.46 -0.96 17.26
C TYR A 192 -5.29 -2.46 16.99
N PHE A 193 -5.27 -2.81 15.69
CA PHE A 193 -5.04 -4.17 15.21
C PHE A 193 -3.63 -4.36 14.67
N GLY A 194 -3.20 -3.48 13.79
CA GLY A 194 -1.92 -3.56 13.10
C GLY A 194 -1.81 -2.49 12.02
N SER A 195 -0.69 -2.49 11.29
CA SER A 195 -0.51 -1.59 10.15
C SER A 195 0.14 -2.31 8.98
N GLN A 196 -0.07 -1.76 7.78
CA GLN A 196 0.47 -2.31 6.54
C GLN A 196 0.90 -1.18 5.60
N PRO A 197 2.17 -1.19 5.09
CA PRO A 197 2.55 -0.36 3.95
C PRO A 197 1.63 -0.64 2.75
N TRP A 198 1.15 0.43 2.12
CA TRP A 198 0.23 0.36 0.99
C TRP A 198 0.78 1.16 -0.20
N PRO A 199 1.75 0.60 -0.94
CA PRO A 199 2.55 1.30 -1.95
C PRO A 199 1.77 1.62 -3.23
N TYR A 200 0.54 2.15 -3.08
CA TYR A 200 -0.37 2.48 -4.17
C TYR A 200 -0.94 3.91 -4.02
N PRO A 201 -0.14 4.97 -4.29
CA PRO A 201 1.31 4.93 -4.57
C PRO A 201 2.22 5.04 -3.35
N CYS A 202 1.76 5.55 -2.19
CA CYS A 202 2.59 5.87 -1.00
C CYS A 202 1.77 5.85 0.29
N GLY A 203 0.95 4.82 0.51
CA GLY A 203 0.05 4.73 1.65
C GLY A 203 0.61 3.96 2.86
N LEU A 204 0.06 4.27 4.02
CA LEU A 204 0.15 3.45 5.22
C LEU A 204 -1.27 3.19 5.74
N MET A 205 -1.71 1.94 5.71
CA MET A 205 -2.99 1.52 6.27
C MET A 205 -2.82 1.17 7.75
N ILE A 206 -3.67 1.73 8.61
CA ILE A 206 -3.68 1.47 10.05
C ILE A 206 -5.03 0.84 10.41
N GLY A 207 -4.97 -0.41 10.83
CA GLY A 207 -6.13 -1.26 11.10
C GLY A 207 -6.61 -1.18 12.54
N PHE A 208 -7.94 -1.11 12.69
CA PHE A 208 -8.63 -1.07 13.97
C PHE A 208 -9.80 -2.07 14.03
N ASN A 209 -10.17 -2.44 15.25
CA ASN A 209 -11.45 -3.01 15.60
C ASN A 209 -12.21 -1.99 16.44
N ALA A 210 -13.52 -1.90 16.29
CA ALA A 210 -14.39 -1.06 17.12
C ALA A 210 -15.71 -1.79 17.40
N ASP A 211 -16.39 -1.40 18.47
CA ASP A 211 -17.69 -1.94 18.82
C ASP A 211 -18.79 -0.94 18.40
N TYR A 212 -19.90 -1.47 17.86
CA TYR A 212 -21.09 -0.68 17.57
C TYR A 212 -21.63 -0.02 18.85
N ASP A 213 -21.99 1.26 18.75
CA ASP A 213 -22.57 2.05 19.86
C ASP A 213 -23.97 2.61 19.54
N GLY A 214 -24.42 2.55 18.30
CA GLY A 214 -25.75 3.02 17.88
C GLY A 214 -25.80 3.49 16.43
N GLY A 215 -26.99 3.94 16.02
CA GLY A 215 -27.26 4.41 14.67
C GLY A 215 -27.75 3.31 13.73
N ASP A 216 -28.37 3.72 12.64
CA ASP A 216 -28.79 2.85 11.54
C ASP A 216 -27.87 3.07 10.32
N ILE A 217 -27.80 2.07 9.45
CA ILE A 217 -26.95 2.19 8.25
C ILE A 217 -27.55 3.22 7.29
N HIS A 218 -26.85 4.33 7.12
CA HIS A 218 -27.10 5.40 6.16
C HIS A 218 -25.85 5.61 5.31
N LEU A 219 -25.77 4.97 4.15
CA LEU A 219 -24.57 4.98 3.33
C LEU A 219 -24.38 6.32 2.64
N GLN A 220 -23.14 6.83 2.68
CA GLN A 220 -22.70 7.96 1.86
C GLN A 220 -22.64 7.52 0.40
N GLN A 221 -23.66 7.89 -0.36
CA GLN A 221 -23.87 7.41 -1.73
C GLN A 221 -22.80 7.83 -2.74
N SER A 222 -21.93 8.80 -2.41
CA SER A 222 -20.77 9.17 -3.22
C SER A 222 -19.67 8.12 -3.19
N GLU A 223 -19.53 7.39 -2.06
CA GLU A 223 -18.43 6.46 -1.80
C GLU A 223 -18.87 5.01 -1.73
N LEU A 224 -19.97 4.75 -1.06
CA LEU A 224 -20.48 3.39 -0.85
C LEU A 224 -21.72 3.11 -1.69
N SER A 225 -21.79 1.90 -2.23
CA SER A 225 -22.97 1.42 -2.97
C SER A 225 -23.80 0.41 -2.18
N LYS A 226 -23.17 -0.36 -1.28
CA LYS A 226 -23.81 -1.36 -0.44
C LYS A 226 -23.15 -1.36 0.94
N GLY A 227 -23.90 -1.74 1.97
CA GLY A 227 -23.41 -1.94 3.33
C GLY A 227 -24.44 -2.70 4.15
N ALA A 228 -23.97 -3.68 4.91
CA ALA A 228 -24.84 -4.50 5.77
C ALA A 228 -24.05 -5.17 6.90
N TRP A 229 -24.78 -5.70 7.86
CA TRP A 229 -24.25 -6.55 8.91
C TRP A 229 -24.21 -8.00 8.45
N PHE A 230 -23.09 -8.68 8.69
CA PHE A 230 -22.85 -10.06 8.29
C PHE A 230 -22.36 -10.90 9.46
N THR A 231 -22.88 -12.12 9.56
CA THR A 231 -22.35 -13.15 10.48
C THR A 231 -21.28 -13.98 9.78
N LYS A 232 -20.53 -14.77 10.55
CA LYS A 232 -19.50 -15.69 10.00
C LYS A 232 -20.06 -16.68 8.99
N ASP A 233 -21.30 -17.14 9.20
CA ASP A 233 -21.95 -18.16 8.36
C ASP A 233 -22.57 -17.57 7.08
N ASN A 234 -22.65 -16.25 6.96
CA ASN A 234 -23.27 -15.57 5.82
C ASN A 234 -22.39 -14.43 5.28
N LEU A 235 -21.10 -14.67 5.19
CA LEU A 235 -20.17 -13.70 4.63
C LEU A 235 -20.32 -13.59 3.11
N PRO A 236 -20.32 -12.39 2.54
CA PRO A 236 -20.21 -12.18 1.10
C PRO A 236 -18.78 -12.50 0.61
N THR A 237 -18.50 -12.27 -0.65
CA THR A 237 -17.11 -12.25 -1.15
C THR A 237 -16.32 -11.19 -0.38
N ILE A 238 -15.21 -11.57 0.22
CA ILE A 238 -14.33 -10.73 1.03
C ILE A 238 -12.98 -10.48 0.33
N PRO A 239 -12.14 -9.51 0.78
CA PRO A 239 -10.88 -9.18 0.12
C PRO A 239 -9.90 -10.36 0.04
N GLU A 240 -9.01 -10.29 -0.94
CA GLU A 240 -7.89 -11.22 -1.11
C GLU A 240 -6.92 -11.20 0.09
N PRO A 241 -6.19 -12.30 0.37
CA PRO A 241 -5.29 -12.44 1.52
C PRO A 241 -4.18 -11.39 1.64
N LEU A 242 -3.93 -10.62 0.60
CA LEU A 242 -2.91 -9.60 0.52
C LEU A 242 -3.08 -8.46 1.52
N SER A 243 -4.33 -8.07 1.83
CA SER A 243 -4.65 -6.79 2.49
C SER A 243 -4.85 -6.93 4.00
N ILE A 244 -4.54 -5.85 4.74
CA ILE A 244 -4.85 -5.74 6.17
C ILE A 244 -6.36 -5.90 6.45
N ALA A 245 -7.23 -5.48 5.52
CA ALA A 245 -8.66 -5.74 5.62
C ALA A 245 -8.97 -7.23 5.78
N ARG A 246 -8.30 -8.07 4.97
CA ARG A 246 -8.46 -9.52 5.07
C ARG A 246 -7.82 -10.06 6.36
N MET A 247 -6.70 -9.55 6.79
CA MET A 247 -6.08 -9.99 8.05
C MET A 247 -6.99 -9.73 9.26
N ILE A 248 -7.66 -8.57 9.32
CA ILE A 248 -8.61 -8.23 10.39
C ILE A 248 -9.83 -9.16 10.34
N LEU A 249 -10.35 -9.42 9.13
CA LEU A 249 -11.49 -10.34 8.95
C LEU A 249 -11.13 -11.77 9.32
N ASP A 250 -9.96 -12.28 8.92
CA ASP A 250 -9.51 -13.62 9.25
C ASP A 250 -9.32 -13.79 10.77
N ASP A 251 -8.78 -12.77 11.46
CA ASP A 251 -8.68 -12.76 12.92
C ASP A 251 -10.07 -12.90 13.59
N TRP A 252 -11.06 -12.14 13.09
CA TRP A 252 -12.43 -12.24 13.58
C TRP A 252 -13.08 -13.59 13.26
N ILE A 253 -12.92 -14.11 12.04
CA ILE A 253 -13.48 -15.40 11.60
C ILE A 253 -12.91 -16.53 12.47
N ASN A 254 -11.60 -16.51 12.76
CA ASN A 254 -10.89 -17.55 13.47
C ASN A 254 -11.04 -17.47 15.00
N LYS A 255 -11.43 -16.33 15.55
CA LYS A 255 -11.77 -16.24 16.98
C LYS A 255 -13.01 -17.07 17.25
N THR A 256 -12.84 -18.17 17.96
CA THR A 256 -13.96 -19.01 18.44
C THR A 256 -14.84 -18.13 19.33
N SER A 257 -16.15 -18.11 19.03
CA SER A 257 -17.11 -17.48 19.94
C SER A 257 -17.01 -18.21 21.29
N ILE A 258 -16.55 -17.50 22.31
CA ILE A 258 -16.58 -17.98 23.71
C ILE A 258 -18.00 -17.82 24.21
#